data_316edfe8127992f263d0040e4d9ba825
#
_entry.id   316edfe8127992f263d0040e4d9ba825
#
_cell.length_a   1.000
_cell.length_b   1.000
_cell.length_c   1.000
_cell.angle_alpha   90.00
_cell.angle_beta   90.00
_cell.angle_gamma   90.00
#
_symmetry.space_group_name_H-M   'P 1'
#
loop_
_entity.id
_entity.type
_entity.pdbx_description
1 polymer ?
#
loop_
_entity_poly.entity_id
_entity_poly.type
_entity_poly.pdbx_seq_one_letter_code
_entity_poly.pdbx_strand_id
1 'polypeptide(L)'
;MRYSNSYGRGTLPMKIQDTQKIKDIPVQEPKITKHFAGQDHVIKSNMNLTKPNQDVESLYHKESYISADLIMTDISTDEYVQSKNKKMITEKIQQIIDTEAPVSYDTLVKKTLRSFNIARSSPKTLEATQKALKIANTQMNKQQGVKFYWRKDQDPSAYYSFREDKNANIRRSVNDICQQELKNAVCMTLLEKGRMKKEDLIKA
;
A
#
# COMPACT_ATOMS: atom_id res chain seq x y z
N MET A 1 -44.99 -50.34 -7.05
CA MET A 1 -43.71 -51.01 -7.36
C MET A 1 -42.61 -50.36 -6.52
N ARG A 2 -42.04 -51.15 -5.62
CA ARG A 2 -40.95 -50.72 -4.72
C ARG A 2 -39.64 -50.99 -5.43
N TYR A 3 -38.69 -50.04 -5.41
CA TYR A 3 -37.29 -50.31 -5.68
C TYR A 3 -36.44 -49.83 -4.51
N SER A 4 -35.74 -50.78 -3.96
CA SER A 4 -34.88 -50.75 -2.80
C SER A 4 -33.50 -50.15 -3.11
N ASN A 5 -33.03 -49.35 -2.17
CA ASN A 5 -31.64 -48.89 -2.07
C ASN A 5 -30.69 -50.05 -1.75
N SER A 6 -29.55 -50.14 -2.41
CA SER A 6 -28.39 -50.89 -1.95
C SER A 6 -27.19 -49.95 -1.75
N TYR A 7 -26.79 -49.77 -0.49
CA TYR A 7 -25.55 -49.16 -0.09
C TYR A 7 -24.37 -50.08 -0.34
N GLY A 8 -23.41 -49.66 -1.14
CA GLY A 8 -22.11 -50.31 -1.26
C GLY A 8 -21.06 -49.54 -0.45
N ARG A 9 -20.69 -50.02 0.74
CA ARG A 9 -19.51 -49.59 1.49
C ARG A 9 -18.29 -50.31 0.93
N GLY A 10 -17.36 -49.57 0.34
CA GLY A 10 -16.03 -50.06 -0.01
C GLY A 10 -14.98 -49.32 0.81
N THR A 11 -14.61 -49.88 1.95
CA THR A 11 -13.44 -49.47 2.72
C THR A 11 -12.22 -50.23 2.19
N LEU A 12 -11.26 -49.54 1.58
CA LEU A 12 -9.94 -50.08 1.29
C LEU A 12 -8.97 -49.64 2.38
N PRO A 13 -8.18 -50.55 2.96
CA PRO A 13 -7.19 -50.20 3.95
C PRO A 13 -5.94 -49.65 3.29
N MET A 14 -5.55 -48.40 3.66
CA MET A 14 -4.25 -47.87 3.37
C MET A 14 -3.19 -48.60 4.18
N LYS A 15 -2.28 -49.29 3.49
CA LYS A 15 -1.05 -49.83 4.07
C LYS A 15 -0.08 -48.69 4.31
N ILE A 16 0.23 -48.44 5.58
CA ILE A 16 1.36 -47.63 6.02
C ILE A 16 2.60 -48.54 5.96
N GLN A 17 3.51 -48.26 5.09
CA GLN A 17 4.92 -48.69 5.07
C GLN A 17 5.67 -47.56 4.35
N ASP A 18 6.47 -46.80 5.05
CA ASP A 18 7.88 -46.85 5.25
C ASP A 18 8.33 -45.61 6.07
N THR A 19 8.64 -45.85 7.30
CA THR A 19 9.40 -44.95 8.13
C THR A 19 10.87 -45.00 7.68
N GLN A 20 11.29 -44.10 6.79
CA GLN A 20 12.72 -43.86 6.56
C GLN A 20 13.26 -42.95 7.65
N LYS A 21 14.22 -43.50 8.38
CA LYS A 21 15.07 -42.84 9.38
C LYS A 21 15.60 -41.51 8.88
N ILE A 22 15.13 -40.43 9.46
CA ILE A 22 15.79 -39.14 9.39
C ILE A 22 16.99 -39.23 10.32
N LYS A 23 18.19 -39.24 9.74
CA LYS A 23 19.45 -39.17 10.48
C LYS A 23 19.56 -37.80 11.15
N ASP A 24 19.84 -37.83 12.43
CA ASP A 24 20.14 -36.67 13.26
C ASP A 24 21.28 -35.86 12.64
N ILE A 25 20.97 -34.68 12.19
CA ILE A 25 21.96 -33.64 11.85
C ILE A 25 22.19 -32.85 13.14
N PRO A 26 23.40 -32.83 13.69
CA PRO A 26 23.68 -32.07 14.90
C PRO A 26 23.54 -30.58 14.60
N VAL A 27 22.56 -29.92 15.23
CA VAL A 27 22.43 -28.48 15.27
C VAL A 27 23.61 -27.94 16.08
N GLN A 28 24.58 -27.34 15.40
CA GLN A 28 25.63 -26.57 16.07
C GLN A 28 25.04 -25.21 16.47
N GLU A 29 24.84 -25.04 17.77
CA GLU A 29 24.56 -23.71 18.35
C GLU A 29 25.77 -22.79 18.12
N PRO A 30 25.57 -21.54 17.68
CA PRO A 30 26.66 -20.58 17.60
C PRO A 30 27.11 -20.22 19.02
N LYS A 31 28.36 -20.59 19.38
CA LYS A 31 29.01 -20.15 20.59
C LYS A 31 29.19 -18.62 20.53
N ILE A 32 28.33 -17.91 21.25
CA ILE A 32 28.53 -16.50 21.54
C ILE A 32 29.66 -16.42 22.61
N THR A 33 30.89 -16.25 22.17
CA THR A 33 31.98 -15.86 23.04
C THR A 33 31.83 -14.41 23.46
N LYS A 34 31.44 -14.20 24.72
CA LYS A 34 31.50 -12.90 25.39
C LYS A 34 32.97 -12.52 25.56
N HIS A 35 33.50 -11.63 24.76
CA HIS A 35 34.64 -10.81 25.05
C HIS A 35 34.30 -9.36 24.70
N PHE A 36 33.70 -8.66 25.65
CA PHE A 36 33.74 -7.21 25.72
C PHE A 36 34.43 -6.84 27.05
N ALA A 37 35.75 -6.82 27.02
CA ALA A 37 36.55 -6.08 27.99
C ALA A 37 36.67 -4.66 27.48
N GLY A 38 36.37 -3.70 28.37
CA GLY A 38 36.18 -2.29 28.04
C GLY A 38 37.40 -1.63 27.41
N GLN A 39 37.11 -0.78 26.48
CA GLN A 39 37.85 0.47 26.25
C GLN A 39 36.82 1.52 25.87
N ASP A 40 36.55 2.43 26.81
CA ASP A 40 35.85 3.66 26.56
C ASP A 40 36.67 4.55 25.62
N HIS A 41 36.59 4.27 24.31
CA HIS A 41 36.94 5.25 23.30
C HIS A 41 35.81 6.24 23.19
N VAL A 42 35.87 7.30 23.98
CA VAL A 42 35.15 8.53 23.73
C VAL A 42 35.63 9.06 22.36
N ILE A 43 34.95 8.60 21.29
CA ILE A 43 35.10 9.21 19.98
C ILE A 43 34.42 10.59 20.11
N LYS A 44 35.22 11.60 20.49
CA LYS A 44 34.88 12.99 20.23
C LYS A 44 34.95 13.19 18.72
N SER A 45 33.95 12.72 18.00
CA SER A 45 33.73 13.13 16.63
C SER A 45 33.28 14.59 16.67
N ASN A 46 34.23 15.49 16.46
CA ASN A 46 33.95 16.83 15.95
C ASN A 46 33.34 16.65 14.56
N MET A 47 32.08 16.21 14.50
CA MET A 47 31.26 16.42 13.34
C MET A 47 30.91 17.91 13.33
N ASN A 48 31.71 18.69 12.63
CA ASN A 48 31.24 19.94 12.09
C ASN A 48 30.00 19.59 11.26
N LEU A 49 28.84 19.81 11.84
CA LEU A 49 27.56 19.81 11.12
C LEU A 49 27.63 20.98 10.14
N THR A 50 28.23 20.75 8.98
CA THR A 50 28.02 21.57 7.81
C THR A 50 26.51 21.65 7.60
N LYS A 51 26.00 22.88 7.45
CA LYS A 51 24.59 23.12 7.06
C LYS A 51 24.23 22.15 5.94
N PRO A 52 23.01 21.55 5.96
CA PRO A 52 22.57 20.66 4.90
C PRO A 52 22.83 21.34 3.55
N ASN A 53 23.41 20.59 2.63
CA ASN A 53 23.75 21.09 1.31
C ASN A 53 22.45 21.64 0.68
N GLN A 54 22.44 22.89 0.23
CA GLN A 54 21.27 23.54 -0.40
C GLN A 54 20.66 22.69 -1.53
N ASP A 55 21.48 21.83 -2.16
CA ASP A 55 21.06 20.92 -3.22
C ASP A 55 20.11 19.79 -2.72
N VAL A 56 20.16 19.45 -1.43
CA VAL A 56 19.30 18.38 -0.85
C VAL A 56 17.93 18.94 -0.45
N GLU A 57 17.84 20.19 -0.01
CA GLU A 57 16.55 20.85 0.26
C GLU A 57 15.72 21.02 -1.00
N SER A 58 16.35 21.21 -2.16
CA SER A 58 15.66 21.33 -3.45
C SER A 58 15.10 20.01 -3.97
N LEU A 59 15.50 18.88 -3.39
CA LEU A 59 15.08 17.54 -3.85
C LEU A 59 13.64 17.19 -3.44
N TYR A 60 13.21 17.62 -2.25
CA TYR A 60 11.89 17.27 -1.72
C TYR A 60 10.89 18.40 -2.02
N HIS A 61 9.71 18.00 -2.54
CA HIS A 61 8.67 18.95 -2.95
C HIS A 61 7.41 18.80 -2.11
N LYS A 62 7.02 19.87 -1.44
CA LYS A 62 5.77 19.97 -0.73
C LYS A 62 4.67 20.47 -1.67
N GLU A 63 3.62 19.69 -1.83
CA GLU A 63 2.49 19.98 -2.69
C GLU A 63 1.20 20.03 -1.88
N SER A 64 0.13 20.60 -2.45
CA SER A 64 -1.21 20.48 -1.88
C SER A 64 -1.89 19.25 -2.41
N TYR A 65 -2.52 18.45 -1.53
CA TYR A 65 -3.36 17.36 -1.98
C TYR A 65 -4.63 17.90 -2.64
N ILE A 66 -4.87 17.48 -3.86
CA ILE A 66 -6.05 17.82 -4.65
C ILE A 66 -6.87 16.55 -4.82
N SER A 67 -8.14 16.60 -4.40
CA SER A 67 -9.09 15.49 -4.62
C SER A 67 -9.69 15.61 -6.02
N ALA A 68 -9.80 14.47 -6.72
CA ALA A 68 -10.48 14.43 -8.01
C ALA A 68 -11.93 14.85 -7.88
N ASP A 69 -12.36 15.78 -8.73
CA ASP A 69 -13.75 16.19 -8.87
C ASP A 69 -14.41 15.32 -9.94
N LEU A 70 -15.25 14.38 -9.50
CA LEU A 70 -15.88 13.40 -10.36
C LEU A 70 -17.34 13.78 -10.61
N ILE A 71 -17.73 13.83 -11.87
CA ILE A 71 -19.13 13.99 -12.23
C ILE A 71 -19.93 12.81 -11.67
N MET A 72 -20.95 13.12 -10.86
CA MET A 72 -21.83 12.10 -10.29
C MET A 72 -22.70 11.47 -11.38
N THR A 73 -22.80 10.15 -11.32
CA THR A 73 -23.64 9.36 -12.25
C THR A 73 -24.49 8.43 -11.41
N ASP A 74 -25.79 8.60 -11.44
CA ASP A 74 -26.70 7.78 -10.65
C ASP A 74 -27.05 6.50 -11.43
N ILE A 75 -26.51 5.38 -10.99
CA ILE A 75 -26.83 4.05 -11.51
C ILE A 75 -26.97 3.05 -10.37
N SER A 76 -27.81 2.06 -10.58
CA SER A 76 -27.97 0.97 -9.61
C SER A 76 -26.72 0.10 -9.52
N THR A 77 -26.59 -0.62 -8.42
CA THR A 77 -25.51 -1.61 -8.24
C THR A 77 -25.52 -2.68 -9.33
N ASP A 78 -26.69 -3.09 -9.78
CA ASP A 78 -26.83 -4.11 -10.84
C ASP A 78 -26.42 -3.56 -12.21
N GLU A 79 -26.66 -2.30 -12.48
CA GLU A 79 -26.17 -1.64 -13.69
C GLU A 79 -24.66 -1.43 -13.65
N TYR A 80 -24.11 -1.05 -12.49
CA TYR A 80 -22.66 -0.86 -12.31
C TYR A 80 -21.85 -2.07 -12.74
N VAL A 81 -22.32 -3.28 -12.45
CA VAL A 81 -21.58 -4.52 -12.77
C VAL A 81 -21.72 -4.96 -14.23
N GLN A 82 -22.57 -4.30 -15.02
CA GLN A 82 -22.76 -4.64 -16.44
C GLN A 82 -21.57 -4.22 -17.28
N SER A 83 -21.21 -5.07 -18.24
CA SER A 83 -20.04 -4.84 -19.13
C SER A 83 -20.12 -3.53 -19.91
N LYS A 84 -21.32 -3.05 -20.24
CA LYS A 84 -21.53 -1.77 -20.94
C LYS A 84 -20.98 -0.57 -20.17
N ASN A 85 -20.99 -0.62 -18.82
CA ASN A 85 -20.53 0.48 -17.97
C ASN A 85 -19.03 0.43 -17.66
N LYS A 86 -18.34 -0.62 -18.08
CA LYS A 86 -16.90 -0.82 -17.81
C LYS A 86 -16.06 0.36 -18.29
N LYS A 87 -16.35 0.90 -19.47
CA LYS A 87 -15.63 2.06 -20.03
C LYS A 87 -15.76 3.27 -19.12
N MET A 88 -16.99 3.62 -18.73
CA MET A 88 -17.27 4.76 -17.84
C MET A 88 -16.59 4.60 -16.46
N ILE A 89 -16.59 3.38 -15.91
CA ILE A 89 -15.91 3.08 -14.66
C ILE A 89 -14.38 3.29 -14.82
N THR A 90 -13.81 2.81 -15.95
CA THR A 90 -12.38 2.99 -16.25
C THR A 90 -12.01 4.47 -16.39
N GLU A 91 -12.83 5.28 -17.05
CA GLU A 91 -12.62 6.72 -17.21
C GLU A 91 -12.58 7.45 -15.86
N LYS A 92 -13.52 7.13 -14.94
CA LYS A 92 -13.51 7.70 -13.59
C LYS A 92 -12.30 7.25 -12.77
N ILE A 93 -11.92 5.99 -12.86
CA ILE A 93 -10.70 5.47 -12.24
C ILE A 93 -9.49 6.22 -12.75
N GLN A 94 -9.37 6.42 -14.08
CA GLN A 94 -8.28 7.15 -14.69
C GLN A 94 -8.21 8.59 -14.19
N GLN A 95 -9.35 9.28 -14.12
CA GLN A 95 -9.42 10.64 -13.59
C GLN A 95 -8.95 10.75 -12.13
N ILE A 96 -9.31 9.77 -11.28
CA ILE A 96 -8.78 9.70 -9.91
C ILE A 96 -7.26 9.53 -9.92
N ILE A 97 -6.74 8.61 -10.73
CA ILE A 97 -5.30 8.33 -10.79
C ILE A 97 -4.54 9.55 -11.33
N ASP A 98 -5.03 10.18 -12.37
CA ASP A 98 -4.37 11.35 -12.98
C ASP A 98 -4.28 12.53 -12.00
N THR A 99 -5.27 12.67 -11.12
CA THR A 99 -5.34 13.77 -10.16
C THR A 99 -4.66 13.43 -8.82
N GLU A 100 -4.84 12.20 -8.31
CA GLU A 100 -4.53 11.85 -6.93
C GLU A 100 -3.39 10.85 -6.77
N ALA A 101 -2.79 10.37 -7.86
CA ALA A 101 -1.69 9.40 -7.70
C ALA A 101 -0.48 10.01 -6.98
N PRO A 102 0.14 9.28 -6.07
CA PRO A 102 -0.16 7.90 -5.65
C PRO A 102 -1.42 7.80 -4.80
N VAL A 103 -2.30 6.84 -5.09
CA VAL A 103 -3.58 6.63 -4.40
C VAL A 103 -3.74 5.18 -3.93
N SER A 104 -4.24 4.98 -2.71
CA SER A 104 -4.51 3.64 -2.18
C SER A 104 -5.68 2.97 -2.92
N TYR A 105 -5.64 1.63 -3.00
CA TYR A 105 -6.73 0.86 -3.60
C TYR A 105 -8.09 1.17 -2.94
N ASP A 106 -8.11 1.26 -1.62
CA ASP A 106 -9.35 1.47 -0.87
C ASP A 106 -9.95 2.85 -1.16
N THR A 107 -9.13 3.88 -1.19
CA THR A 107 -9.56 5.24 -1.56
C THR A 107 -10.04 5.28 -3.00
N LEU A 108 -9.31 4.66 -3.93
CA LEU A 108 -9.69 4.60 -5.34
C LEU A 108 -11.05 3.93 -5.53
N VAL A 109 -11.26 2.74 -4.94
CA VAL A 109 -12.54 2.02 -4.99
C VAL A 109 -13.68 2.86 -4.38
N LYS A 110 -13.44 3.40 -3.18
CA LYS A 110 -14.44 4.21 -2.47
C LYS A 110 -14.88 5.44 -3.27
N LYS A 111 -13.95 6.15 -3.86
CA LYS A 111 -14.25 7.33 -4.69
C LYS A 111 -14.97 6.95 -5.98
N THR A 112 -14.51 5.89 -6.65
CA THR A 112 -15.15 5.37 -7.85
C THR A 112 -16.60 4.99 -7.56
N LEU A 113 -16.88 4.19 -6.53
CA LEU A 113 -18.24 3.80 -6.19
C LEU A 113 -19.12 4.98 -5.82
N ARG A 114 -18.58 5.93 -5.03
CA ARG A 114 -19.32 7.14 -4.67
C ARG A 114 -19.70 7.99 -5.87
N SER A 115 -18.84 8.07 -6.89
CA SER A 115 -19.16 8.80 -8.12
C SER A 115 -20.32 8.18 -8.92
N PHE A 116 -20.73 6.97 -8.56
CA PHE A 116 -21.91 6.29 -9.08
C PHE A 116 -23.06 6.22 -8.06
N ASN A 117 -23.03 7.04 -7.02
CA ASN A 117 -24.01 7.04 -5.93
C ASN A 117 -24.10 5.70 -5.17
N ILE A 118 -23.05 4.87 -5.23
CA ILE A 118 -22.97 3.58 -4.53
C ILE A 118 -22.23 3.79 -3.22
N ALA A 119 -22.97 3.76 -2.09
CA ALA A 119 -22.42 4.03 -0.77
C ALA A 119 -21.60 2.87 -0.19
N ARG A 120 -21.90 1.63 -0.55
CA ARG A 120 -21.28 0.41 0.00
C ARG A 120 -20.76 -0.50 -1.11
N SER A 121 -19.54 -0.99 -0.93
CA SER A 121 -18.99 -2.01 -1.81
C SER A 121 -19.62 -3.38 -1.57
N SER A 122 -19.75 -4.16 -2.63
CA SER A 122 -20.11 -5.57 -2.61
C SER A 122 -19.04 -6.39 -3.37
N PRO A 123 -18.97 -7.71 -3.21
CA PRO A 123 -18.04 -8.52 -3.99
C PRO A 123 -18.17 -8.31 -5.50
N LYS A 124 -19.41 -8.16 -6.01
CA LYS A 124 -19.68 -7.91 -7.43
C LYS A 124 -19.16 -6.55 -7.90
N THR A 125 -19.39 -5.48 -7.11
CA THR A 125 -18.91 -4.13 -7.46
C THR A 125 -17.40 -4.05 -7.37
N LEU A 126 -16.77 -4.70 -6.40
CA LEU A 126 -15.32 -4.79 -6.29
C LEU A 126 -14.72 -5.50 -7.50
N GLU A 127 -15.30 -6.61 -7.93
CA GLU A 127 -14.86 -7.34 -9.12
C GLU A 127 -14.98 -6.49 -10.40
N ALA A 128 -16.11 -5.79 -10.58
CA ALA A 128 -16.31 -4.89 -11.72
C ALA A 128 -15.25 -3.76 -11.72
N THR A 129 -15.03 -3.13 -10.55
CA THR A 129 -14.00 -2.09 -10.38
C THR A 129 -12.60 -2.64 -10.69
N GLN A 130 -12.26 -3.84 -10.22
CA GLN A 130 -10.97 -4.47 -10.53
C GLN A 130 -10.80 -4.77 -12.02
N LYS A 131 -11.86 -5.21 -12.70
CA LYS A 131 -11.84 -5.43 -14.16
C LYS A 131 -11.62 -4.12 -14.92
N ALA A 132 -12.21 -3.03 -14.47
CA ALA A 132 -12.01 -1.70 -15.05
C ALA A 132 -10.58 -1.18 -14.77
N LEU A 133 -10.09 -1.36 -13.56
CA LEU A 133 -8.75 -0.95 -13.15
C LEU A 133 -7.62 -1.64 -13.94
N LYS A 134 -7.82 -2.88 -14.38
CA LYS A 134 -6.86 -3.58 -15.25
C LYS A 134 -6.68 -2.94 -16.63
N ILE A 135 -7.65 -2.11 -17.05
CA ILE A 135 -7.61 -1.41 -18.35
C ILE A 135 -7.06 0.01 -18.18
N ALA A 136 -7.19 0.59 -16.99
CA ALA A 136 -6.68 1.92 -16.72
C ALA A 136 -5.16 1.98 -16.94
N ASN A 137 -4.70 3.12 -17.46
CA ASN A 137 -3.28 3.36 -17.71
C ASN A 137 -2.55 3.72 -16.41
N THR A 138 -2.19 2.69 -15.65
CA THR A 138 -1.62 2.81 -14.31
C THR A 138 -0.55 1.76 -14.03
N GLN A 139 0.24 1.99 -13.03
CA GLN A 139 1.12 1.01 -12.43
C GLN A 139 0.81 0.87 -10.93
N MET A 140 1.18 -0.25 -10.34
CA MET A 140 0.85 -0.58 -8.95
C MET A 140 2.07 -1.12 -8.22
N ASN A 141 2.26 -0.65 -6.99
CA ASN A 141 3.13 -1.31 -6.04
C ASN A 141 2.39 -1.67 -4.76
N LYS A 142 2.97 -2.58 -3.98
CA LYS A 142 2.41 -3.01 -2.69
C LYS A 142 3.36 -2.60 -1.57
N GLN A 143 2.83 -1.91 -0.56
CA GLN A 143 3.59 -1.41 0.57
C GLN A 143 2.87 -1.79 1.87
N GLN A 144 3.51 -2.54 2.75
CA GLN A 144 2.93 -3.01 4.02
C GLN A 144 1.52 -3.63 3.89
N GLY A 145 1.31 -4.38 2.80
CA GLY A 145 0.02 -5.01 2.53
C GLY A 145 -0.97 -4.15 1.74
N VAL A 146 -0.81 -2.84 1.69
CA VAL A 146 -1.64 -1.89 0.95
C VAL A 146 -1.16 -1.76 -0.50
N LYS A 147 -2.08 -1.74 -1.46
CA LYS A 147 -1.79 -1.48 -2.87
C LYS A 147 -1.93 0.00 -3.15
N PHE A 148 -0.90 0.59 -3.76
CA PHE A 148 -0.91 1.97 -4.25
C PHE A 148 -0.84 2.00 -5.77
N TYR A 149 -1.66 2.85 -6.37
CA TYR A 149 -1.74 3.06 -7.81
C TYR A 149 -1.11 4.40 -8.17
N TRP A 150 -0.31 4.39 -9.21
CA TRP A 150 0.50 5.48 -9.71
C TRP A 150 0.15 5.77 -11.15
N ARG A 151 0.32 6.99 -11.59
CA ARG A 151 0.28 7.26 -13.03
C ARG A 151 1.39 6.46 -13.73
N LYS A 152 1.18 6.13 -14.97
CA LYS A 152 2.13 5.33 -15.74
C LYS A 152 3.48 6.02 -15.95
N ASP A 153 3.49 7.36 -15.99
CA ASP A 153 4.66 8.21 -16.13
C ASP A 153 5.42 8.48 -14.82
N GLN A 154 4.86 8.14 -13.67
CA GLN A 154 5.52 8.30 -12.37
C GLN A 154 6.44 7.12 -12.08
N ASP A 155 7.63 7.38 -11.54
CA ASP A 155 8.50 6.35 -10.98
C ASP A 155 8.37 6.37 -9.44
N PRO A 156 7.81 5.30 -8.83
CA PRO A 156 7.72 5.22 -7.38
C PRO A 156 9.07 5.26 -6.66
N SER A 157 10.16 4.89 -7.31
CA SER A 157 11.51 4.90 -6.73
C SER A 157 12.15 6.30 -6.75
N ALA A 158 11.73 7.13 -7.69
CA ALA A 158 12.18 8.51 -7.87
C ALA A 158 11.12 9.55 -7.49
N TYR A 159 10.20 9.19 -6.61
CA TYR A 159 9.16 10.09 -6.14
C TYR A 159 9.61 10.84 -4.88
N TYR A 160 9.80 12.14 -5.01
CA TYR A 160 10.31 13.02 -3.95
C TYR A 160 9.28 14.02 -3.42
N SER A 161 8.06 14.01 -3.94
CA SER A 161 6.98 14.86 -3.44
C SER A 161 6.28 14.26 -2.22
N PHE A 162 5.67 15.12 -1.42
CA PHE A 162 4.66 14.77 -0.43
C PHE A 162 3.56 15.82 -0.44
N ARG A 163 2.34 15.40 -0.12
CA ARG A 163 1.17 16.25 -0.26
C ARG A 163 0.53 16.55 1.08
N GLU A 164 0.28 17.82 1.33
CA GLU A 164 -0.37 18.32 2.54
C GLU A 164 -1.87 18.48 2.32
N ASP A 165 -2.65 18.03 3.28
CA ASP A 165 -4.09 18.21 3.29
C ASP A 165 -4.43 19.60 3.86
N LYS A 166 -4.50 20.61 3.01
CA LYS A 166 -4.81 22.00 3.42
C LYS A 166 -6.27 22.18 3.86
N ASN A 167 -7.15 21.30 3.41
CA ASN A 167 -8.57 21.35 3.72
C ASN A 167 -8.92 20.31 4.79
N ALA A 168 -9.38 20.77 5.97
CA ALA A 168 -9.77 19.90 7.06
C ALA A 168 -10.86 18.87 6.69
N ASN A 169 -11.65 19.16 5.64
CA ASN A 169 -12.70 18.27 5.14
C ASN A 169 -12.16 17.15 4.22
N ILE A 170 -10.90 17.24 3.79
CA ILE A 170 -10.28 16.29 2.86
C ILE A 170 -9.05 15.68 3.55
N ARG A 171 -9.26 15.05 4.70
CA ARG A 171 -8.17 14.35 5.39
C ARG A 171 -7.99 12.94 4.84
N ARG A 172 -6.77 12.65 4.38
CA ARG A 172 -6.36 11.28 4.08
C ARG A 172 -6.03 10.55 5.39
N SER A 173 -6.42 9.28 5.48
CA SER A 173 -5.91 8.39 6.52
C SER A 173 -4.43 8.10 6.30
N VAL A 174 -3.68 7.82 7.36
CA VAL A 174 -2.27 7.41 7.24
C VAL A 174 -2.10 6.18 6.34
N ASN A 175 -3.10 5.28 6.31
CA ASN A 175 -3.10 4.10 5.43
C ASN A 175 -3.33 4.46 3.94
N ASP A 176 -3.79 5.67 3.66
CA ASP A 176 -4.00 6.19 2.30
C ASP A 176 -2.81 6.99 1.79
N ILE A 177 -1.77 7.14 2.60
CA ILE A 177 -0.53 7.85 2.25
C ILE A 177 0.57 6.80 2.00
N CYS A 178 1.20 6.85 0.84
CA CYS A 178 2.27 5.90 0.51
C CYS A 178 3.55 6.18 1.32
N GLN A 179 4.38 5.15 1.47
CA GLN A 179 5.62 5.26 2.24
C GLN A 179 6.58 6.33 1.68
N GLN A 180 6.59 6.55 0.37
CA GLN A 180 7.40 7.59 -0.25
C GLN A 180 7.01 8.97 0.25
N GLU A 181 5.71 9.30 0.27
CA GLU A 181 5.24 10.58 0.80
C GLU A 181 5.61 10.75 2.28
N LEU A 182 5.38 9.73 3.10
CA LEU A 182 5.72 9.76 4.53
C LEU A 182 7.23 9.96 4.73
N LYS A 183 8.05 9.21 3.99
CA LYS A 183 9.50 9.35 4.02
C LYS A 183 9.94 10.77 3.64
N ASN A 184 9.38 11.30 2.55
CA ASN A 184 9.73 12.62 2.03
C ASN A 184 9.37 13.73 3.02
N ALA A 185 8.17 13.65 3.65
CA ALA A 185 7.76 14.58 4.69
C ALA A 185 8.70 14.55 5.89
N VAL A 186 9.08 13.35 6.35
CA VAL A 186 10.05 13.17 7.45
C VAL A 186 11.41 13.75 7.08
N CYS A 187 11.93 13.45 5.89
CA CYS A 187 13.21 13.95 5.44
C CYS A 187 13.21 15.49 5.35
N MET A 188 12.18 16.09 4.76
CA MET A 188 12.04 17.54 4.68
C MET A 188 12.00 18.19 6.06
N THR A 189 11.19 17.66 6.98
CA THR A 189 11.11 18.16 8.35
C THR A 189 12.45 18.10 9.07
N LEU A 190 13.23 17.03 8.89
CA LEU A 190 14.55 16.91 9.51
C LEU A 190 15.59 17.83 8.86
N LEU A 191 15.46 18.12 7.58
CA LEU A 191 16.32 19.12 6.90
C LEU A 191 16.02 20.54 7.40
N GLU A 192 14.75 20.89 7.55
CA GLU A 192 14.33 22.22 8.02
C GLU A 192 14.59 22.46 9.51
N LYS A 193 14.26 21.49 10.35
CA LYS A 193 14.26 21.66 11.81
C LYS A 193 15.45 20.99 12.52
N GLY A 194 16.26 20.21 11.81
CA GLY A 194 17.38 19.46 12.36
C GLY A 194 16.97 18.24 13.18
N ARG A 195 17.87 17.81 14.07
CA ARG A 195 17.62 16.62 14.93
C ARG A 195 16.52 16.90 15.94
N MET A 196 15.55 16.00 16.02
CA MET A 196 14.46 16.07 16.99
C MET A 196 14.11 14.69 17.57
N LYS A 197 13.37 14.67 18.67
CA LYS A 197 12.84 13.43 19.22
C LYS A 197 11.71 12.90 18.33
N LYS A 198 11.49 11.58 18.37
CA LYS A 198 10.44 10.93 17.59
C LYS A 198 9.05 11.52 17.84
N GLU A 199 8.75 11.81 19.10
CA GLU A 199 7.47 12.39 19.54
C GLU A 199 7.23 13.78 18.95
N ASP A 200 8.29 14.57 18.81
CA ASP A 200 8.23 15.92 18.21
C ASP A 200 8.12 15.85 16.69
N LEU A 201 8.81 14.88 16.06
CA LEU A 201 8.71 14.63 14.62
C LEU A 201 7.29 14.20 14.20
N ILE A 202 6.59 13.43 15.04
CA ILE A 202 5.20 13.02 14.74
C ILE A 202 4.22 14.20 14.81
N LYS A 203 4.55 15.24 15.55
CA LYS A 203 3.72 16.46 15.73
C LYS A 203 4.06 17.57 14.73
N ALA A 204 5.23 17.47 14.09
CA ALA A 204 5.75 18.52 13.21
C ALA A 204 5.06 18.56 11.87
#